data_1806aceda285430ff34b4f8c7cd0d0e5
#
_entry.id   1806aceda285430ff34b4f8c7cd0d0e5
#
_cell.length_a   1.000
_cell.length_b   1.000
_cell.length_c   1.000
_cell.angle_alpha   90.00
_cell.angle_beta   90.00
_cell.angle_gamma   90.00
#
_symmetry.space_group_name_H-M   'P 1'
#
loop_
_entity.id
_entity.type
_entity.pdbx_description
1 polymer ?
#
loop_
_entity_poly.entity_id
_entity_poly.type
_entity_poly.pdbx_seq_one_letter_code
_entity_poly.pdbx_strand_id
1 'polypeptide(L)'
;MAAHRGLHYLRKNFDSAAIVAALSTIALTDDAGTLSEGDHAILAALRRSNSVLENAPLPEVQDYLRSLDEERVPGLVSNVKGILHEMEFVRVENDDGDSVYASFFDATNHPDTDIQLLDRFTGETWEAQLKATDNAAYVTDWIERHPGGEILVTDELAQRMD
;
A
#
# COMPACT_ATOMS: atom_id res chain seq x y z
N MET A 1 6.66 -24.74 7.88
CA MET A 1 6.59 -24.49 6.42
C MET A 1 5.50 -23.45 6.22
N ALA A 2 5.86 -22.17 6.18
CA ALA A 2 4.93 -21.12 5.83
C ALA A 2 4.65 -21.25 4.32
N ALA A 3 3.43 -21.64 3.99
CA ALA A 3 3.01 -21.75 2.61
C ALA A 3 2.96 -20.36 1.98
N HIS A 4 3.43 -20.25 0.76
CA HIS A 4 3.34 -19.08 -0.12
C HIS A 4 1.90 -18.61 -0.37
N ARG A 5 1.20 -18.15 0.67
CA ARG A 5 -0.20 -17.74 0.58
C ARG A 5 -0.40 -16.29 0.15
N GLY A 6 0.61 -15.46 0.23
CA GLY A 6 0.47 -14.02 0.02
C GLY A 6 0.60 -13.51 -1.41
N LEU A 7 1.05 -14.34 -2.36
CA LEU A 7 1.40 -13.88 -3.71
C LEU A 7 0.21 -13.60 -4.65
N HIS A 8 -1.00 -14.06 -4.31
CA HIS A 8 -2.16 -13.93 -5.18
C HIS A 8 -2.84 -12.56 -5.15
N TYR A 9 -2.50 -11.69 -4.24
CA TYR A 9 -3.30 -10.52 -3.89
C TYR A 9 -2.86 -9.20 -4.49
N LEU A 10 -1.63 -9.11 -4.97
CA LEU A 10 -1.10 -7.87 -5.55
C LEU A 10 -1.32 -7.77 -7.08
N ARG A 11 -2.43 -8.31 -7.58
CA ARG A 11 -2.73 -8.36 -9.02
C ARG A 11 -3.17 -7.03 -9.64
N LYS A 12 -3.62 -6.07 -8.85
CA LYS A 12 -4.04 -4.79 -9.39
C LYS A 12 -2.89 -3.80 -9.32
N ASN A 13 -2.20 -3.64 -10.41
CA ASN A 13 -1.41 -2.45 -10.62
C ASN A 13 -2.35 -1.24 -10.65
N PHE A 14 -2.32 -0.45 -9.60
CA PHE A 14 -2.91 0.87 -9.65
C PHE A 14 -2.10 1.69 -10.66
N ASP A 15 -2.71 2.04 -11.77
CA ASP A 15 -2.10 2.86 -12.81
C ASP A 15 -1.75 4.25 -12.25
N SER A 16 -0.51 4.68 -12.43
CA SER A 16 -0.05 6.00 -11.99
C SER A 16 -0.87 7.12 -12.61
N ALA A 17 -1.32 7.00 -13.86
CA ALA A 17 -2.19 7.97 -14.51
C ALA A 17 -3.57 8.04 -13.83
N ALA A 18 -4.13 6.92 -13.41
CA ALA A 18 -5.39 6.88 -12.67
C ALA A 18 -5.25 7.52 -11.28
N ILE A 19 -4.11 7.33 -10.61
CA ILE A 19 -3.82 7.98 -9.33
C ILE A 19 -3.72 9.49 -9.51
N VAL A 20 -3.01 9.97 -10.51
CA VAL A 20 -2.91 11.42 -10.81
C VAL A 20 -4.29 12.01 -11.11
N ALA A 21 -5.12 11.33 -11.90
CA ALA A 21 -6.48 11.78 -12.19
C ALA A 21 -7.33 11.88 -10.93
N ALA A 22 -7.26 10.89 -10.04
CA ALA A 22 -7.99 10.91 -8.77
C ALA A 22 -7.50 12.01 -7.82
N LEU A 23 -6.19 12.21 -7.69
CA LEU A 23 -5.62 13.30 -6.89
C LEU A 23 -6.07 14.67 -7.44
N SER A 24 -6.15 14.83 -8.76
CA SER A 24 -6.66 16.05 -9.38
C SER A 24 -8.15 16.25 -9.09
N THR A 25 -8.96 15.19 -9.14
CA THR A 25 -10.37 15.23 -8.78
C THR A 25 -10.56 15.64 -7.31
N ILE A 26 -9.79 15.04 -6.40
CA ILE A 26 -9.81 15.39 -4.96
C ILE A 26 -9.43 16.85 -4.76
N ALA A 27 -8.40 17.35 -5.45
CA ALA A 27 -7.92 18.72 -5.32
C ALA A 27 -8.94 19.77 -5.78
N LEU A 28 -9.82 19.42 -6.70
CA LEU A 28 -10.72 20.35 -7.40
C LEU A 28 -12.19 20.21 -7.00
N THR A 29 -12.60 19.15 -6.31
CA THR A 29 -14.02 18.94 -5.96
C THR A 29 -14.49 19.95 -4.93
N ASP A 30 -15.70 20.44 -5.13
CA ASP A 30 -16.41 21.30 -4.16
C ASP A 30 -17.24 20.47 -3.16
N ASP A 31 -17.47 19.19 -3.46
CA ASP A 31 -18.31 18.29 -2.66
C ASP A 31 -17.68 16.89 -2.59
N ALA A 32 -17.31 16.48 -1.38
CA ALA A 32 -16.78 15.14 -1.10
C ALA A 32 -17.77 14.02 -1.49
N GLY A 33 -19.07 14.30 -1.50
CA GLY A 33 -20.08 13.32 -1.91
C GLY A 33 -20.05 12.95 -3.40
N THR A 34 -19.33 13.71 -4.22
CA THR A 34 -19.15 13.41 -5.65
C THR A 34 -17.94 12.50 -5.95
N LEU A 35 -17.10 12.23 -4.95
CA LEU A 35 -15.95 11.35 -5.08
C LEU A 35 -16.39 9.90 -5.28
N SER A 36 -15.76 9.21 -6.24
CA SER A 36 -15.96 7.78 -6.46
C SER A 36 -15.34 6.93 -5.33
N GLU A 37 -15.67 5.65 -5.27
CA GLU A 37 -15.00 4.71 -4.34
C GLU A 37 -13.48 4.67 -4.57
N GLY A 38 -13.05 4.73 -5.83
CA GLY A 38 -11.64 4.81 -6.18
C GLY A 38 -10.97 6.07 -5.66
N ASP A 39 -11.63 7.22 -5.78
CA ASP A 39 -11.13 8.49 -5.24
C ASP A 39 -11.02 8.46 -3.70
N HIS A 40 -12.00 7.88 -3.03
CA HIS A 40 -11.96 7.69 -1.58
C HIS A 40 -10.82 6.77 -1.14
N ALA A 41 -10.56 5.68 -1.87
CA ALA A 41 -9.43 4.79 -1.59
C ALA A 41 -8.08 5.54 -1.74
N ILE A 42 -7.93 6.34 -2.78
CA ILE A 42 -6.73 7.15 -3.01
C ILE A 42 -6.60 8.26 -1.95
N LEU A 43 -7.68 8.89 -1.55
CA LEU A 43 -7.68 9.85 -0.45
C LEU A 43 -7.23 9.20 0.88
N ALA A 44 -7.71 8.00 1.17
CA ALA A 44 -7.29 7.24 2.36
C ALA A 44 -5.80 6.90 2.31
N ALA A 45 -5.29 6.46 1.16
CA ALA A 45 -3.87 6.18 0.96
C ALA A 45 -3.02 7.45 1.07
N LEU A 46 -3.47 8.57 0.53
CA LEU A 46 -2.81 9.87 0.67
C LEU A 46 -2.71 10.30 2.13
N ARG A 47 -3.78 10.18 2.89
CA ARG A 47 -3.79 10.50 4.33
C ARG A 47 -2.81 9.62 5.11
N ARG A 48 -2.76 8.33 4.80
CA ARG A 48 -1.82 7.40 5.42
C ARG A 48 -0.36 7.68 5.01
N SER A 49 -0.12 8.21 3.82
CA SER A 49 1.23 8.54 3.34
C SER A 49 1.88 9.73 4.05
N ASN A 50 1.08 10.56 4.72
CA ASN A 50 1.53 11.79 5.34
C ASN A 50 0.79 12.05 6.65
N SER A 51 1.51 11.96 7.76
CA SER A 51 0.95 12.14 9.11
C SER A 51 0.27 13.50 9.32
N VAL A 52 0.68 14.54 8.60
CA VAL A 52 0.04 15.86 8.65
C VAL A 52 -1.38 15.80 8.07
N LEU A 53 -1.62 14.93 7.10
CA LEU A 53 -2.91 14.78 6.41
C LEU A 53 -3.82 13.73 7.05
N GLU A 54 -3.34 12.93 7.99
CA GLU A 54 -4.05 11.78 8.55
C GLU A 54 -5.46 12.15 9.05
N ASN A 55 -5.57 13.25 9.78
CA ASN A 55 -6.84 13.74 10.33
C ASN A 55 -7.24 15.12 9.75
N ALA A 56 -6.58 15.57 8.70
CA ALA A 56 -6.85 16.87 8.10
C ALA A 56 -8.24 16.89 7.43
N PRO A 57 -9.02 17.96 7.55
CA PRO A 57 -10.25 18.12 6.78
C PRO A 57 -9.94 18.23 5.29
N LEU A 58 -10.91 17.91 4.44
CA LEU A 58 -10.73 17.92 2.99
C LEU A 58 -10.13 19.23 2.44
N PRO A 59 -10.53 20.43 2.87
CA PRO A 59 -9.91 21.66 2.39
C PRO A 59 -8.40 21.75 2.61
N GLU A 60 -7.88 21.24 3.74
CA GLU A 60 -6.45 21.22 4.02
C GLU A 60 -5.71 20.21 3.13
N VAL A 61 -6.32 19.05 2.85
CA VAL A 61 -5.80 18.07 1.88
C VAL A 61 -5.73 18.70 0.49
N GLN A 62 -6.77 19.43 0.09
CA GLN A 62 -6.83 20.14 -1.19
C GLN A 62 -5.75 21.21 -1.30
N ASP A 63 -5.55 21.99 -0.25
CA ASP A 63 -4.50 23.01 -0.20
C ASP A 63 -3.11 22.38 -0.31
N TYR A 64 -2.89 21.26 0.38
CA TYR A 64 -1.65 20.48 0.23
C TYR A 64 -1.41 20.05 -1.22
N LEU A 65 -2.42 19.45 -1.87
CA LEU A 65 -2.30 19.00 -3.26
C LEU A 65 -2.04 20.14 -4.23
N ARG A 66 -2.70 21.28 -4.06
CA ARG A 66 -2.51 22.47 -4.91
C ARG A 66 -1.16 23.14 -4.69
N SER A 67 -0.56 22.98 -3.53
CA SER A 67 0.76 23.56 -3.19
C SER A 67 1.95 22.71 -3.65
N LEU A 68 1.69 21.50 -4.18
CA LEU A 68 2.75 20.61 -4.64
C LEU A 68 3.43 21.15 -5.90
N ASP A 69 4.75 21.20 -5.84
CA ASP A 69 5.58 21.43 -7.03
C ASP A 69 5.51 20.21 -7.97
N GLU A 70 5.55 20.45 -9.27
CA GLU A 70 5.47 19.37 -10.28
C GLU A 70 6.55 18.30 -10.07
N GLU A 71 7.74 18.68 -9.61
CA GLU A 71 8.85 17.76 -9.33
C GLU A 71 8.55 16.78 -8.18
N ARG A 72 7.64 17.13 -7.27
CA ARG A 72 7.25 16.30 -6.11
C ARG A 72 6.12 15.32 -6.42
N VAL A 73 5.37 15.55 -7.49
CA VAL A 73 4.21 14.72 -7.86
C VAL A 73 4.59 13.25 -8.09
N PRO A 74 5.66 12.90 -8.83
CA PRO A 74 6.02 11.49 -9.03
C PRO A 74 6.31 10.74 -7.72
N GLY A 75 6.98 11.39 -6.77
CA GLY A 75 7.26 10.82 -5.45
C GLY A 75 5.98 10.57 -4.66
N LEU A 76 5.05 11.52 -4.66
CA LEU A 76 3.76 11.36 -4.02
C LEU A 76 2.95 10.21 -4.65
N VAL A 77 2.88 10.16 -5.96
CA VAL A 77 2.17 9.09 -6.70
C VAL A 77 2.77 7.73 -6.36
N SER A 78 4.08 7.61 -6.30
CA SER A 78 4.78 6.38 -5.92
C SER A 78 4.44 5.94 -4.49
N ASN A 79 4.42 6.86 -3.54
CA ASN A 79 4.06 6.59 -2.16
C ASN A 79 2.59 6.15 -2.02
N VAL A 80 1.67 6.86 -2.65
CA VAL A 80 0.24 6.52 -2.67
C VAL A 80 0.02 5.15 -3.29
N LYS A 81 0.70 4.86 -4.40
CA LYS A 81 0.65 3.55 -5.06
C LYS A 81 1.09 2.42 -4.13
N GLY A 82 2.21 2.59 -3.43
CA GLY A 82 2.70 1.61 -2.46
C GLY A 82 1.66 1.33 -1.36
N ILE A 83 1.10 2.38 -0.77
CA ILE A 83 0.10 2.25 0.30
C ILE A 83 -1.21 1.62 -0.21
N LEU A 84 -1.64 1.93 -1.42
CA LEU A 84 -2.82 1.28 -2.03
C LEU A 84 -2.62 -0.23 -2.16
N HIS A 85 -1.42 -0.68 -2.54
CA HIS A 85 -1.11 -2.11 -2.58
C HIS A 85 -1.16 -2.76 -1.19
N GLU A 86 -0.61 -2.10 -0.19
CA GLU A 86 -0.68 -2.59 1.20
C GLU A 86 -2.13 -2.67 1.70
N MET A 87 -2.93 -1.65 1.44
CA MET A 87 -4.35 -1.62 1.83
C MET A 87 -5.15 -2.72 1.12
N GLU A 88 -4.92 -2.93 -0.16
CA GLU A 88 -5.58 -3.99 -0.93
C GLU A 88 -5.17 -5.38 -0.42
N PHE A 89 -3.89 -5.60 -0.13
CA PHE A 89 -3.43 -6.84 0.46
C PHE A 89 -4.15 -7.13 1.78
N VAL A 90 -4.16 -6.18 2.71
CA VAL A 90 -4.83 -6.34 4.01
C VAL A 90 -6.32 -6.63 3.85
N ARG A 91 -6.99 -5.95 2.92
CA ARG A 91 -8.40 -6.17 2.64
C ARG A 91 -8.66 -7.60 2.15
N VAL A 92 -7.91 -8.05 1.16
CA VAL A 92 -8.11 -9.36 0.54
C VAL A 92 -7.75 -10.49 1.50
N GLU A 93 -6.64 -10.36 2.22
CA GLU A 93 -6.22 -11.35 3.22
C GLU A 93 -7.29 -11.52 4.32
N ASN A 94 -7.88 -10.42 4.77
CA ASN A 94 -8.90 -10.47 5.81
C ASN A 94 -10.25 -10.97 5.33
N ASP A 95 -10.51 -10.92 4.02
CA ASP A 95 -11.77 -11.35 3.39
C ASP A 95 -11.70 -12.77 2.80
N ASP A 96 -10.56 -13.43 2.76
CA ASP A 96 -10.39 -14.73 2.10
C ASP A 96 -10.95 -15.92 2.89
N GLY A 97 -11.30 -15.70 4.15
CA GLY A 97 -11.99 -16.67 5.00
C GLY A 97 -11.07 -17.68 5.68
N ASP A 98 -9.78 -17.52 5.59
CA ASP A 98 -8.82 -18.35 6.31
C ASP A 98 -8.57 -17.87 7.76
N SER A 99 -7.58 -18.43 8.46
CA SER A 99 -7.29 -18.09 9.84
C SER A 99 -6.32 -16.92 9.99
N VAL A 100 -5.69 -16.48 8.92
CA VAL A 100 -4.68 -15.43 8.94
C VAL A 100 -5.35 -14.06 8.83
N TYR A 101 -4.95 -13.15 9.68
CA TYR A 101 -5.44 -11.79 9.71
C TYR A 101 -4.28 -10.82 9.56
N ALA A 102 -4.39 -9.92 8.59
CA ALA A 102 -3.40 -8.88 8.33
C ALA A 102 -3.79 -7.55 8.98
N SER A 103 -2.81 -6.83 9.49
CA SER A 103 -2.99 -5.49 10.03
C SER A 103 -1.79 -4.60 9.72
N PHE A 104 -2.04 -3.29 9.68
CA PHE A 104 -0.97 -2.30 9.59
C PHE A 104 -0.33 -2.09 10.96
N PHE A 105 0.93 -1.65 10.97
CA PHE A 105 1.51 -1.01 12.14
C PHE A 105 0.90 0.37 12.35
N ASP A 106 0.82 0.80 13.61
CA ASP A 106 0.35 2.15 13.96
C ASP A 106 1.25 3.24 13.36
N ALA A 107 2.55 2.99 13.32
CA ALA A 107 3.51 3.87 12.66
C ALA A 107 3.67 3.53 11.18
N THR A 108 3.45 4.50 10.28
CA THR A 108 3.64 4.32 8.84
C THR A 108 5.10 4.13 8.42
N ASN A 109 6.05 4.40 9.30
CA ASN A 109 7.49 4.26 9.08
C ASN A 109 8.08 3.10 9.89
N HIS A 110 7.34 1.98 10.03
CA HIS A 110 7.87 0.80 10.71
C HIS A 110 9.10 0.28 9.95
N PRO A 111 10.25 0.06 10.63
CA PRO A 111 11.46 -0.39 9.95
C PRO A 111 11.28 -1.79 9.34
N ASP A 112 11.70 -1.94 8.09
CA ASP A 112 11.89 -3.21 7.38
C ASP A 112 10.63 -4.03 7.07
N THR A 113 9.45 -3.70 7.64
CA THR A 113 8.20 -4.42 7.38
C THR A 113 7.00 -3.48 7.33
N ASP A 114 5.97 -3.83 6.55
CA ASP A 114 4.79 -2.99 6.32
C ASP A 114 3.55 -3.48 7.07
N ILE A 115 3.46 -4.79 7.29
CA ILE A 115 2.29 -5.44 7.88
C ILE A 115 2.66 -6.45 8.96
N GLN A 116 1.73 -6.67 9.88
CA GLN A 116 1.73 -7.76 10.83
C GLN A 116 0.65 -8.77 10.45
N LEU A 117 0.99 -10.05 10.51
CA LEU A 117 0.10 -11.17 10.27
C LEU A 117 -0.12 -11.94 11.57
N LEU A 118 -1.35 -12.39 11.81
CA LEU A 118 -1.77 -13.17 12.97
C LEU A 118 -2.53 -14.40 12.51
N ASP A 119 -2.06 -15.59 12.83
CA ASP A 119 -2.88 -16.79 12.73
C ASP A 119 -3.78 -16.91 13.97
N ARG A 120 -5.08 -16.73 13.78
CA ARG A 120 -6.09 -16.75 14.86
C ARG A 120 -6.31 -18.12 15.48
N PHE A 121 -5.90 -19.21 14.81
CA PHE A 121 -5.97 -20.54 15.40
C PHE A 121 -4.79 -20.88 16.31
N THR A 122 -3.59 -20.52 15.87
CA THR A 122 -2.36 -20.83 16.63
C THR A 122 -1.93 -19.70 17.56
N GLY A 123 -2.39 -18.47 17.30
CA GLY A 123 -1.92 -17.27 17.98
C GLY A 123 -0.52 -16.82 17.52
N GLU A 124 0.04 -17.47 16.50
CA GLU A 124 1.34 -17.10 15.94
C GLU A 124 1.26 -15.77 15.21
N THR A 125 2.26 -14.92 15.42
CA THR A 125 2.39 -13.62 14.74
C THR A 125 3.71 -13.53 14.00
N TRP A 126 3.70 -12.88 12.83
CA TRP A 126 4.90 -12.56 12.08
C TRP A 126 4.73 -11.26 11.32
N GLU A 127 5.81 -10.75 10.77
CA GLU A 127 5.84 -9.49 10.04
C GLU A 127 6.26 -9.74 8.60
N ALA A 128 5.72 -8.96 7.67
CA ALA A 128 6.07 -9.05 6.26
C ALA A 128 6.26 -7.68 5.61
N GLN A 129 7.19 -7.64 4.65
CA GLN A 129 7.37 -6.52 3.73
C GLN A 129 6.50 -6.73 2.50
N LEU A 130 5.75 -5.73 2.09
CA LEU A 130 5.01 -5.73 0.82
C LEU A 130 5.77 -4.92 -0.23
N LYS A 131 5.95 -5.48 -1.43
CA LYS A 131 6.62 -4.77 -2.51
C LYS A 131 5.96 -4.99 -3.86
N ALA A 132 5.24 -3.96 -4.32
CA ALA A 132 4.73 -3.90 -5.68
C ALA A 132 5.81 -3.30 -6.60
N THR A 133 6.77 -4.12 -6.98
CA THR A 133 7.89 -3.73 -7.85
C THR A 133 8.08 -4.75 -8.97
N ASP A 134 8.59 -4.29 -10.10
CA ASP A 134 9.05 -5.15 -11.19
C ASP A 134 10.56 -5.44 -11.13
N ASN A 135 11.24 -4.93 -10.13
CA ASN A 135 12.69 -5.04 -9.97
C ASN A 135 13.07 -6.24 -9.10
N ALA A 136 13.38 -7.37 -9.77
CA ALA A 136 13.82 -8.59 -9.10
C ALA A 136 15.13 -8.40 -8.31
N ALA A 137 16.06 -7.58 -8.78
CA ALA A 137 17.31 -7.31 -8.08
C ALA A 137 17.05 -6.64 -6.72
N TYR A 138 16.11 -5.74 -6.64
CA TYR A 138 15.72 -5.12 -5.37
C TYR A 138 15.24 -6.17 -4.35
N VAL A 139 14.40 -7.11 -4.79
CA VAL A 139 13.86 -8.17 -3.92
C VAL A 139 14.96 -9.09 -3.46
N THR A 140 15.88 -9.47 -4.37
CA THR A 140 17.05 -10.30 -4.02
C THR A 140 17.93 -9.62 -2.98
N ASP A 141 18.26 -8.34 -3.19
CA ASP A 141 19.05 -7.56 -2.23
C ASP A 141 18.35 -7.43 -0.87
N TRP A 142 17.02 -7.31 -0.87
CA TRP A 142 16.25 -7.25 0.37
C TRP A 142 16.33 -8.57 1.14
N ILE A 143 16.14 -9.71 0.46
CA ILE A 143 16.23 -11.06 1.05
C ILE A 143 17.61 -11.29 1.64
N GLU A 144 18.68 -10.91 0.94
CA GLU A 144 20.06 -11.06 1.42
C GLU A 144 20.34 -10.24 2.68
N ARG A 145 19.74 -9.03 2.79
CA ARG A 145 19.92 -8.16 3.95
C ARG A 145 19.04 -8.54 5.16
N HIS A 146 17.98 -9.31 4.92
CA HIS A 146 17.00 -9.69 5.94
C HIS A 146 16.84 -11.22 6.00
N PRO A 147 17.87 -11.97 6.43
CA PRO A 147 17.80 -13.42 6.51
C PRO A 147 16.68 -13.84 7.48
N GLY A 148 15.74 -14.62 6.97
CA GLY A 148 14.55 -15.04 7.70
C GLY A 148 13.38 -14.03 7.68
N GLY A 149 13.54 -12.88 7.00
CA GLY A 149 12.46 -11.95 6.74
C GLY A 149 11.51 -12.48 5.66
N GLU A 150 10.25 -12.08 5.73
CA GLU A 150 9.23 -12.40 4.74
C GLU A 150 8.95 -11.19 3.86
N ILE A 151 9.02 -11.38 2.54
CA ILE A 151 8.67 -10.38 1.54
C ILE A 151 7.60 -10.93 0.60
N LEU A 152 6.55 -10.16 0.41
CA LEU A 152 5.46 -10.46 -0.49
C LEU A 152 5.57 -9.57 -1.72
N VAL A 153 5.54 -10.17 -2.89
CA VAL A 153 5.70 -9.48 -4.17
C VAL A 153 4.51 -9.78 -5.09
N THR A 154 4.40 -9.07 -6.21
CA THR A 154 3.37 -9.35 -7.21
C THR A 154 3.57 -10.72 -7.85
N ASP A 155 2.48 -11.35 -8.31
CA ASP A 155 2.52 -12.64 -9.01
C ASP A 155 3.45 -12.57 -10.25
N GLU A 156 3.40 -11.47 -11.00
CA GLU A 156 4.23 -11.28 -12.18
C GLU A 156 5.73 -11.27 -11.83
N LEU A 157 6.09 -10.67 -10.71
CA LEU A 157 7.49 -10.68 -10.28
C LEU A 157 7.88 -12.04 -9.73
N ALA A 158 7.04 -12.69 -8.94
CA ALA A 158 7.30 -14.03 -8.41
C ALA A 158 7.57 -15.04 -9.53
N GLN A 159 6.75 -15.04 -10.60
CA GLN A 159 6.93 -15.90 -11.75
C GLN A 159 8.25 -15.68 -12.52
N ARG A 160 8.79 -14.47 -12.47
CA ARG A 160 10.08 -14.15 -13.12
C ARG A 160 11.29 -14.50 -12.25
N MET A 161 11.09 -14.66 -10.95
CA MET A 161 12.15 -15.01 -10.00
C MET A 161 12.34 -16.53 -9.82
N ASP A 162 11.35 -17.32 -10.22
CA ASP A 162 11.41 -18.78 -10.26
C ASP A 162 12.18 -19.23 -11.50
#